data_fd13f8b943b81e9169825dce0b26e0cd
#
_entry.id   fd13f8b943b81e9169825dce0b26e0cd
#
_cell.length_a   1.000
_cell.length_b   1.000
_cell.length_c   1.000
_cell.angle_alpha   90.00
_cell.angle_beta   90.00
_cell.angle_gamma   90.00
#
_symmetry.space_group_name_H-M   'P 1'
#
loop_
_entity.id
_entity.type
_entity.pdbx_description
1 polymer ?
#
loop_
_entity_poly.entity_id
_entity_poly.type
_entity_poly.pdbx_seq_one_letter_code
_entity_poly.pdbx_strand_id
1 'polypeptide(L)'
;MFAKAASFFTVVVTSAAALTTVSVLNNCAQQVDPAFTPQVLLGGVLTGGFPLAAHLTQVVTFPANYSGRAWGRTGCNAQGVCATGQCFTGGENCTSPAPAGPTLAQFTINGFSSLDFFNPTSGEGFNLPVTIKPGSGCSTAPVGCTAANNVGPGCGDTTTCPTGVGYTIQFC
;
A
#
# COMPACT_ATOMS: atom_id res chain seq x y z
N MET A 1 -57.24 -31.78 7.98
CA MET A 1 -55.77 -31.86 7.74
C MET A 1 -55.27 -30.47 7.48
N PHE A 2 -54.57 -29.87 8.47
CA PHE A 2 -53.98 -28.53 8.29
C PHE A 2 -52.48 -28.67 7.95
N ALA A 3 -52.13 -28.26 6.77
CA ALA A 3 -50.72 -28.20 6.34
C ALA A 3 -50.06 -27.01 6.97
N LYS A 4 -49.01 -27.22 7.78
CA LYS A 4 -48.14 -26.16 8.30
C LYS A 4 -47.13 -25.80 7.21
N ALA A 5 -47.20 -24.60 6.65
CA ALA A 5 -46.20 -24.06 5.81
C ALA A 5 -45.00 -23.60 6.66
N ALA A 6 -43.83 -24.20 6.47
CA ALA A 6 -42.59 -23.78 7.08
C ALA A 6 -41.96 -22.70 6.20
N SER A 7 -41.88 -21.45 6.68
CA SER A 7 -41.14 -20.37 6.02
C SER A 7 -39.65 -20.50 6.34
N PHE A 8 -38.84 -20.78 5.34
CA PHE A 8 -37.38 -20.71 5.43
C PHE A 8 -36.94 -19.26 5.26
N PHE A 9 -36.42 -18.65 6.32
CA PHE A 9 -35.71 -17.38 6.21
C PHE A 9 -34.29 -17.65 5.74
N THR A 10 -33.96 -17.22 4.55
CA THR A 10 -32.58 -17.21 4.07
C THR A 10 -31.87 -15.98 4.60
N VAL A 11 -30.96 -16.15 5.55
CA VAL A 11 -30.07 -15.08 6.02
C VAL A 11 -28.99 -14.87 4.97
N VAL A 12 -29.07 -13.77 4.24
CA VAL A 12 -27.99 -13.32 3.35
C VAL A 12 -26.92 -12.67 4.21
N VAL A 13 -25.85 -13.39 4.48
CA VAL A 13 -24.66 -12.81 5.12
C VAL A 13 -23.89 -12.05 4.05
N THR A 14 -24.06 -10.72 4.00
CA THR A 14 -23.18 -9.87 3.18
C THR A 14 -21.84 -9.75 3.89
N SER A 15 -20.83 -10.42 3.38
CA SER A 15 -19.43 -10.20 3.80
C SER A 15 -19.05 -8.78 3.39
N ALA A 16 -18.93 -7.87 4.34
CA ALA A 16 -18.29 -6.59 4.08
C ALA A 16 -16.80 -6.85 3.81
N ALA A 17 -16.32 -6.43 2.65
CA ALA A 17 -14.90 -6.52 2.34
C ALA A 17 -14.10 -5.70 3.36
N ALA A 18 -13.19 -6.33 4.07
CA ALA A 18 -12.42 -5.71 5.13
C ALA A 18 -11.46 -4.65 4.57
N LEU A 19 -11.39 -3.50 5.22
CA LEU A 19 -10.40 -2.48 4.97
C LEU A 19 -9.05 -2.93 5.53
N THR A 20 -7.95 -2.65 4.83
CA THR A 20 -6.60 -3.03 5.28
C THR A 20 -5.86 -1.82 5.83
N THR A 21 -5.44 -1.92 7.10
CA THR A 21 -4.64 -0.87 7.76
C THR A 21 -3.19 -0.97 7.33
N VAL A 22 -2.61 0.16 6.92
CA VAL A 22 -1.22 0.26 6.51
C VAL A 22 -0.52 1.39 7.26
N SER A 23 0.51 1.06 8.02
CA SER A 23 1.42 2.04 8.63
C SER A 23 2.47 2.45 7.60
N VAL A 24 2.60 3.72 7.34
CA VAL A 24 3.62 4.28 6.46
C VAL A 24 4.67 4.96 7.32
N LEU A 25 5.86 4.38 7.38
CA LEU A 25 6.98 4.85 8.19
C LEU A 25 8.02 5.52 7.29
N ASN A 26 8.31 6.77 7.54
CA ASN A 26 9.49 7.42 7.00
C ASN A 26 10.67 7.25 7.99
N ASN A 27 11.54 6.29 7.71
CA ASN A 27 12.77 6.07 8.50
C ASN A 27 14.01 6.77 7.90
N CYS A 28 13.80 7.60 6.87
CA CYS A 28 14.87 8.42 6.28
C CYS A 28 15.19 9.64 7.15
N ALA A 29 16.36 10.23 6.94
CA ALA A 29 16.79 11.45 7.64
C ALA A 29 16.11 12.73 7.10
N GLN A 30 15.42 12.65 5.95
CA GLN A 30 14.71 13.76 5.33
C GLN A 30 13.21 13.44 5.19
N GLN A 31 12.42 14.47 4.89
CA GLN A 31 11.02 14.29 4.52
C GLN A 31 10.91 13.39 3.29
N VAL A 32 9.95 12.47 3.32
CA VAL A 32 9.48 11.69 2.19
C VAL A 32 7.99 11.94 2.06
N ASP A 33 7.52 12.18 0.84
CA ASP A 33 6.09 12.37 0.60
C ASP A 33 5.53 11.09 -0.05
N PRO A 34 4.94 10.17 0.74
CA PRO A 34 4.34 8.95 0.21
C PRO A 34 3.29 9.28 -0.84
N ALA A 35 3.26 8.49 -1.91
CA ALA A 35 2.24 8.59 -2.94
C ALA A 35 1.60 7.22 -3.19
N PHE A 36 0.33 7.24 -3.61
CA PHE A 36 -0.49 6.05 -3.79
C PHE A 36 -1.32 6.15 -5.06
N THR A 37 -1.37 5.05 -5.78
CA THR A 37 -2.29 4.92 -6.91
C THR A 37 -2.83 3.49 -7.00
N PRO A 38 -4.16 3.27 -6.95
CA PRO A 38 -5.22 4.24 -6.62
C PRO A 38 -5.03 4.94 -5.28
N GLN A 39 -5.83 6.01 -5.04
CA GLN A 39 -5.85 6.73 -3.78
C GLN A 39 -6.24 5.82 -2.60
N VAL A 40 -5.75 6.16 -1.41
CA VAL A 40 -6.02 5.50 -0.13
C VAL A 40 -6.78 6.42 0.82
N LEU A 41 -7.23 5.91 1.96
CA LEU A 41 -7.91 6.72 2.96
C LEU A 41 -6.92 7.18 4.04
N LEU A 42 -6.83 8.48 4.26
CA LEU A 42 -6.14 9.10 5.37
C LEU A 42 -7.18 9.78 6.28
N GLY A 43 -7.37 9.25 7.49
CA GLY A 43 -8.42 9.76 8.39
C GLY A 43 -9.83 9.67 7.78
N GLY A 44 -10.10 8.72 6.89
CA GLY A 44 -11.38 8.57 6.21
C GLY A 44 -11.55 9.38 4.92
N VAL A 45 -10.56 10.19 4.53
CA VAL A 45 -10.58 11.01 3.31
C VAL A 45 -9.64 10.41 2.26
N LEU A 46 -10.08 10.32 1.00
CA LEU A 46 -9.25 9.85 -0.09
C LEU A 46 -8.07 10.78 -0.34
N THR A 47 -6.87 10.20 -0.41
CA THR A 47 -5.65 10.91 -0.76
C THR A 47 -4.76 10.06 -1.66
N GLY A 48 -4.06 10.71 -2.59
CA GLY A 48 -3.02 10.12 -3.41
C GLY A 48 -1.62 10.37 -2.86
N GLY A 49 -1.49 11.09 -1.73
CA GLY A 49 -0.23 11.36 -1.07
C GLY A 49 -0.32 12.46 -0.03
N PHE A 50 0.75 12.58 0.75
CA PHE A 50 0.89 13.56 1.83
C PHE A 50 2.36 13.75 2.21
N PRO A 51 2.75 14.89 2.82
CA PRO A 51 4.09 15.06 3.37
C PRO A 51 4.25 14.24 4.65
N LEU A 52 5.37 13.53 4.79
CA LEU A 52 5.71 12.76 5.99
C LEU A 52 7.13 13.12 6.44
N ALA A 53 7.23 13.85 7.54
CA ALA A 53 8.51 14.27 8.08
C ALA A 53 9.40 13.07 8.47
N ALA A 54 10.71 13.29 8.55
CA ALA A 54 11.68 12.29 8.97
C ALA A 54 11.27 11.61 10.29
N HIS A 55 11.42 10.30 10.34
CA HIS A 55 11.16 9.43 11.49
C HIS A 55 9.70 9.42 11.99
N LEU A 56 8.75 9.93 11.20
CA LEU A 56 7.33 9.84 11.53
C LEU A 56 6.66 8.65 10.87
N THR A 57 5.54 8.26 11.47
CA THR A 57 4.62 7.24 10.96
C THR A 57 3.24 7.84 10.77
N GLN A 58 2.61 7.54 9.64
CA GLN A 58 1.22 7.86 9.35
C GLN A 58 0.46 6.60 9.00
N VAL A 59 -0.74 6.45 9.54
CA VAL A 59 -1.62 5.32 9.22
C VAL A 59 -2.56 5.71 8.10
N VAL A 60 -2.62 4.87 7.08
CA VAL A 60 -3.60 4.94 5.99
C VAL A 60 -4.42 3.65 5.95
N THR A 61 -5.53 3.69 5.26
CA THR A 61 -6.37 2.53 5.04
C THR A 61 -6.51 2.27 3.55
N PHE A 62 -6.15 1.08 3.12
CA PHE A 62 -6.41 0.65 1.76
C PHE A 62 -7.89 0.30 1.61
N PRO A 63 -8.57 0.82 0.57
CA PRO A 63 -9.93 0.41 0.25
C PRO A 63 -10.05 -1.09 0.05
N ALA A 64 -11.26 -1.61 0.19
CA ALA A 64 -11.54 -3.01 -0.08
C ALA A 64 -11.10 -3.41 -1.50
N ASN A 65 -10.47 -4.59 -1.61
CA ASN A 65 -9.93 -5.10 -2.88
C ASN A 65 -8.94 -4.14 -3.57
N TYR A 66 -8.18 -3.38 -2.78
CA TYR A 66 -7.16 -2.48 -3.30
C TYR A 66 -6.17 -3.25 -4.18
N SER A 67 -5.95 -2.75 -5.38
CA SER A 67 -4.88 -3.20 -6.26
C SER A 67 -4.13 -1.97 -6.76
N GLY A 68 -2.88 -1.81 -6.29
CA GLY A 68 -2.17 -0.56 -6.52
C GLY A 68 -0.74 -0.55 -6.06
N ARG A 69 -0.20 0.66 -6.01
CA ARG A 69 1.22 0.94 -5.74
C ARG A 69 1.35 2.08 -4.75
N ALA A 70 2.37 1.99 -3.89
CA ALA A 70 2.87 3.08 -3.07
C ALA A 70 4.34 3.34 -3.41
N TRP A 71 4.77 4.59 -3.33
CA TRP A 71 6.18 4.98 -3.49
C TRP A 71 6.51 6.22 -2.66
N GLY A 72 7.79 6.44 -2.41
CA GLY A 72 8.26 7.65 -1.75
C GLY A 72 8.72 8.70 -2.77
N ARG A 73 8.23 9.92 -2.62
CA ARG A 73 8.73 11.09 -3.35
C ARG A 73 9.71 11.83 -2.47
N THR A 74 10.76 12.39 -3.05
CA THR A 74 11.78 13.14 -2.29
C THR A 74 12.07 14.50 -2.91
N GLY A 75 12.54 15.44 -2.07
CA GLY A 75 12.84 16.79 -2.51
C GLY A 75 11.62 17.56 -2.99
N CYS A 76 10.47 17.33 -2.35
CA CYS A 76 9.22 17.99 -2.70
C CYS A 76 9.19 19.43 -2.11
N ASN A 77 8.68 20.36 -2.89
CA ASN A 77 8.41 21.72 -2.43
C ASN A 77 6.96 21.84 -1.93
N ALA A 78 6.60 23.02 -1.42
CA ALA A 78 5.26 23.29 -0.90
C ALA A 78 4.13 23.16 -1.93
N GLN A 79 4.43 23.14 -3.21
CA GLN A 79 3.48 22.92 -4.30
C GLN A 79 3.35 21.44 -4.70
N GLY A 80 4.05 20.52 -4.01
CA GLY A 80 4.07 19.08 -4.31
C GLY A 80 4.87 18.75 -5.57
N VAL A 81 5.81 19.61 -5.98
CA VAL A 81 6.77 19.31 -7.05
C VAL A 81 8.01 18.67 -6.42
N CYS A 82 8.34 17.47 -6.82
CA CYS A 82 9.36 16.63 -6.19
C CYS A 82 10.53 16.35 -7.15
N ALA A 83 11.72 16.23 -6.59
CA ALA A 83 12.93 15.90 -7.34
C ALA A 83 12.93 14.44 -7.83
N THR A 84 12.36 13.52 -7.05
CA THR A 84 12.18 12.11 -7.45
C THR A 84 10.77 11.61 -7.17
N GLY A 85 10.29 10.69 -8.00
CA GLY A 85 8.97 10.07 -7.83
C GLY A 85 7.79 10.99 -8.10
N GLN A 86 8.00 12.12 -8.78
CA GLN A 86 6.98 13.12 -9.08
C GLN A 86 5.78 12.49 -9.79
N CYS A 87 4.58 12.75 -9.29
CA CYS A 87 3.32 12.39 -9.98
C CYS A 87 3.13 13.22 -11.25
N PHE A 88 2.59 12.64 -12.30
CA PHE A 88 2.28 13.38 -13.51
C PHE A 88 1.12 14.36 -13.30
N THR A 89 0.16 14.01 -12.43
CA THR A 89 -1.00 14.84 -12.11
C THR A 89 -1.33 14.80 -10.63
N GLY A 90 -1.98 15.86 -10.13
CA GLY A 90 -2.48 15.94 -8.76
C GLY A 90 -1.52 16.58 -7.77
N GLY A 91 -0.28 16.85 -8.14
CA GLY A 91 0.71 17.44 -7.22
C GLY A 91 0.92 16.56 -5.99
N GLU A 92 0.75 17.11 -4.77
CA GLU A 92 0.85 16.34 -3.52
C GLU A 92 -0.21 15.23 -3.45
N ASN A 93 -1.43 15.51 -3.84
CA ASN A 93 -2.52 14.54 -3.91
C ASN A 93 -2.50 13.80 -5.26
N CYS A 94 -1.56 12.93 -5.45
CA CYS A 94 -1.31 12.19 -6.69
C CYS A 94 -2.59 11.53 -7.25
N THR A 95 -2.86 11.73 -8.54
CA THR A 95 -4.02 11.15 -9.24
C THR A 95 -3.62 10.35 -10.48
N SER A 96 -2.33 10.27 -10.78
CA SER A 96 -1.78 9.50 -11.90
C SER A 96 -1.11 8.21 -11.41
N PRO A 97 -0.89 7.23 -12.29
CA PRO A 97 -0.04 6.09 -11.99
C PRO A 97 1.37 6.51 -11.56
N ALA A 98 2.07 5.62 -10.85
CA ALA A 98 3.46 5.84 -10.48
C ALA A 98 4.31 6.10 -11.75
N PRO A 99 5.17 7.13 -11.74
CA PRO A 99 6.12 7.33 -12.82
C PRO A 99 7.16 6.21 -12.83
N ALA A 100 7.91 6.06 -13.91
CA ALA A 100 9.17 5.32 -13.88
C ALA A 100 10.18 6.06 -12.97
N GLY A 101 11.04 5.32 -12.29
CA GLY A 101 12.14 5.86 -11.49
C GLY A 101 12.08 5.59 -9.99
N PRO A 102 10.95 5.68 -9.26
CA PRO A 102 10.92 5.35 -7.85
C PRO A 102 10.88 3.84 -7.59
N THR A 103 11.36 3.45 -6.40
CA THR A 103 11.12 2.12 -5.84
C THR A 103 9.65 2.02 -5.46
N LEU A 104 9.01 0.90 -5.78
CA LEU A 104 7.58 0.69 -5.57
C LEU A 104 7.31 -0.35 -4.50
N ALA A 105 6.26 -0.14 -3.70
CA ALA A 105 5.57 -1.16 -2.92
C ALA A 105 4.23 -1.46 -3.60
N GLN A 106 4.08 -2.67 -4.15
CA GLN A 106 2.87 -3.08 -4.89
C GLN A 106 2.01 -3.99 -4.03
N PHE A 107 0.69 -3.84 -4.14
CA PHE A 107 -0.28 -4.63 -3.37
C PHE A 107 -1.48 -5.03 -4.22
N THR A 108 -1.98 -6.24 -3.99
CA THR A 108 -3.33 -6.67 -4.35
C THR A 108 -3.96 -7.29 -3.11
N ILE A 109 -4.88 -6.56 -2.51
CA ILE A 109 -5.57 -6.96 -1.28
C ILE A 109 -6.80 -7.81 -1.63
N ASN A 110 -7.00 -8.89 -0.87
CA ASN A 110 -8.10 -9.83 -1.07
C ASN A 110 -8.17 -10.37 -2.51
N GLY A 111 -7.03 -10.77 -3.05
CA GLY A 111 -6.91 -11.36 -4.36
C GLY A 111 -7.35 -12.83 -4.39
N PHE A 112 -6.73 -13.62 -5.27
CA PHE A 112 -7.06 -15.03 -5.44
C PHE A 112 -6.97 -15.80 -4.11
N SER A 113 -7.94 -16.66 -3.84
CA SER A 113 -8.04 -17.49 -2.62
C SER A 113 -8.05 -16.68 -1.31
N SER A 114 -8.58 -15.48 -1.30
CA SER A 114 -8.59 -14.57 -0.12
C SER A 114 -7.19 -14.33 0.44
N LEU A 115 -6.20 -14.18 -0.44
CA LEU A 115 -4.84 -13.80 -0.10
C LEU A 115 -4.57 -12.37 -0.52
N ASP A 116 -3.75 -11.70 0.26
CA ASP A 116 -3.09 -10.46 -0.14
C ASP A 116 -1.79 -10.83 -0.85
N PHE A 117 -1.53 -10.17 -1.98
CA PHE A 117 -0.28 -10.29 -2.74
C PHE A 117 0.45 -8.97 -2.63
N PHE A 118 1.75 -9.03 -2.39
CA PHE A 118 2.57 -7.83 -2.31
C PHE A 118 4.01 -8.10 -2.77
N ASN A 119 4.64 -7.07 -3.32
CA ASN A 119 6.06 -7.09 -3.64
C ASN A 119 6.65 -5.69 -3.63
N PRO A 120 7.83 -5.50 -3.04
CA PRO A 120 8.66 -4.35 -3.31
C PRO A 120 9.39 -4.57 -4.64
N THR A 121 9.55 -3.53 -5.47
CA THR A 121 10.31 -3.64 -6.71
C THR A 121 11.07 -2.36 -7.04
N SER A 122 12.27 -2.52 -7.56
CA SER A 122 13.11 -1.46 -8.12
C SER A 122 13.48 -1.74 -9.57
N GLY A 123 12.73 -2.63 -10.24
CA GLY A 123 12.96 -2.99 -11.65
C GLY A 123 12.73 -1.85 -12.63
N GLU A 124 11.83 -0.91 -12.31
CA GLU A 124 11.54 0.28 -13.12
C GLU A 124 12.31 1.52 -12.64
N GLY A 125 13.15 1.38 -11.61
CA GLY A 125 13.97 2.43 -11.04
C GLY A 125 14.15 2.32 -9.53
N PHE A 126 15.04 3.14 -8.99
CA PHE A 126 15.35 3.19 -7.57
C PHE A 126 15.65 4.63 -7.17
N ASN A 127 14.97 5.13 -6.15
CA ASN A 127 15.25 6.44 -5.56
C ASN A 127 15.56 6.37 -4.06
N LEU A 128 14.93 5.42 -3.34
CA LEU A 128 15.18 5.16 -1.94
C LEU A 128 14.80 3.70 -1.58
N PRO A 129 15.36 3.14 -0.51
CA PRO A 129 14.96 1.83 -0.01
C PRO A 129 13.49 1.78 0.38
N VAL A 130 12.82 0.67 0.06
CA VAL A 130 11.44 0.39 0.47
C VAL A 130 11.37 -1.02 1.04
N THR A 131 10.75 -1.15 2.23
CA THR A 131 10.48 -2.44 2.88
C THR A 131 8.99 -2.57 3.16
N ILE A 132 8.42 -3.74 2.88
CA ILE A 132 7.07 -4.13 3.27
C ILE A 132 7.19 -5.14 4.42
N LYS A 133 6.56 -4.82 5.56
CA LYS A 133 6.51 -5.70 6.74
C LYS A 133 5.06 -6.11 6.98
N PRO A 134 4.70 -7.38 6.82
CA PRO A 134 3.39 -7.87 7.21
C PRO A 134 3.20 -7.78 8.73
N GLY A 135 1.95 -7.55 9.14
CA GLY A 135 1.55 -7.56 10.55
C GLY A 135 1.36 -8.96 11.11
N SER A 136 0.86 -9.04 12.34
CA SER A 136 0.53 -10.29 13.00
C SER A 136 -0.51 -11.08 12.20
N GLY A 137 -0.35 -12.41 12.14
CA GLY A 137 -1.22 -13.28 11.32
C GLY A 137 -0.60 -13.69 9.99
N CYS A 138 0.56 -13.13 9.63
CA CYS A 138 1.38 -13.59 8.52
C CYS A 138 2.78 -13.97 9.00
N SER A 139 3.26 -15.15 8.64
CA SER A 139 4.58 -15.64 9.02
C SER A 139 5.71 -15.20 8.06
N THR A 140 5.35 -14.49 7.00
CA THR A 140 6.32 -13.99 6.02
C THR A 140 7.24 -12.95 6.65
N ALA A 141 8.55 -13.13 6.47
CA ALA A 141 9.54 -12.14 6.86
C ALA A 141 9.39 -10.83 6.05
N PRO A 142 9.86 -9.68 6.56
CA PRO A 142 9.89 -8.45 5.81
C PRO A 142 10.63 -8.61 4.48
N VAL A 143 10.07 -8.04 3.41
CA VAL A 143 10.66 -8.02 2.06
C VAL A 143 10.95 -6.58 1.65
N GLY A 144 12.05 -6.34 0.93
CA GLY A 144 12.45 -4.96 0.62
C GLY A 144 13.50 -4.84 -0.46
N CYS A 145 13.49 -3.69 -1.13
CA CYS A 145 14.51 -3.28 -2.09
C CYS A 145 15.47 -2.29 -1.42
N THR A 146 16.76 -2.58 -1.48
CA THR A 146 17.84 -1.77 -0.90
C THR A 146 18.69 -1.06 -1.94
N ALA A 147 18.57 -1.46 -3.21
CA ALA A 147 19.24 -0.86 -4.36
C ALA A 147 18.45 -1.10 -5.66
N ALA A 148 18.89 -0.51 -6.75
CA ALA A 148 18.32 -0.73 -8.08
C ALA A 148 18.42 -2.21 -8.54
N ASN A 149 17.68 -2.55 -9.59
CA ASN A 149 17.69 -3.87 -10.22
C ASN A 149 17.23 -5.01 -9.28
N ASN A 150 16.23 -4.73 -8.47
CA ASN A 150 15.64 -5.69 -7.52
C ASN A 150 16.66 -6.33 -6.55
N VAL A 151 17.55 -5.51 -5.99
CA VAL A 151 18.48 -5.93 -4.96
C VAL A 151 17.85 -5.77 -3.58
N GLY A 152 17.83 -6.84 -2.79
CA GLY A 152 17.31 -6.86 -1.44
C GLY A 152 16.49 -8.12 -1.14
N PRO A 153 16.16 -8.39 0.12
CA PRO A 153 15.38 -9.57 0.53
C PRO A 153 13.98 -9.57 -0.11
N GLY A 154 13.67 -10.52 -0.99
CA GLY A 154 12.39 -10.63 -1.68
C GLY A 154 12.05 -9.45 -2.60
N CYS A 155 13.04 -8.63 -2.97
CA CYS A 155 12.84 -7.53 -3.92
C CYS A 155 12.57 -8.09 -5.30
N GLY A 156 11.44 -7.69 -5.90
CA GLY A 156 10.97 -8.21 -7.19
C GLY A 156 10.12 -9.48 -7.09
N ASP A 157 10.14 -10.17 -5.95
CA ASP A 157 9.37 -11.40 -5.76
C ASP A 157 7.98 -11.09 -5.19
N THR A 158 6.96 -11.77 -5.73
CA THR A 158 5.61 -11.67 -5.17
C THR A 158 5.48 -12.58 -3.95
N THR A 159 5.02 -11.98 -2.87
CA THR A 159 4.80 -12.62 -1.58
C THR A 159 3.32 -12.59 -1.21
N THR A 160 2.86 -13.51 -0.37
CA THR A 160 1.46 -13.59 0.04
C THR A 160 1.27 -13.66 1.54
N CYS A 161 0.15 -13.10 2.01
CA CYS A 161 -0.37 -13.26 3.37
C CYS A 161 -1.86 -13.55 3.33
N PRO A 162 -2.46 -14.14 4.36
CA PRO A 162 -3.90 -14.17 4.50
C PRO A 162 -4.49 -12.75 4.50
N THR A 163 -5.62 -12.55 3.82
CA THR A 163 -6.34 -11.27 3.87
C THR A 163 -6.76 -10.93 5.31
N GLY A 164 -6.68 -9.65 5.65
CA GLY A 164 -7.04 -9.12 6.98
C GLY A 164 -5.85 -8.87 7.90
N VAL A 165 -4.62 -9.16 7.46
CA VAL A 165 -3.43 -8.67 8.15
C VAL A 165 -3.17 -7.21 7.76
N GLY A 166 -2.59 -6.43 8.66
CA GLY A 166 -2.09 -5.10 8.35
C GLY A 166 -0.67 -5.13 7.81
N TYR A 167 -0.20 -3.99 7.31
CA TYR A 167 1.15 -3.87 6.77
C TYR A 167 1.86 -2.63 7.28
N THR A 168 3.19 -2.65 7.24
CA THR A 168 4.01 -1.46 7.32
C THR A 168 4.78 -1.30 6.03
N ILE A 169 4.65 -0.13 5.39
CA ILE A 169 5.54 0.32 4.31
C ILE A 169 6.57 1.22 4.97
N GLN A 170 7.83 0.84 4.91
CA GLN A 170 8.93 1.63 5.44
C GLN A 170 9.81 2.15 4.31
N PHE A 171 10.05 3.44 4.32
CA PHE A 171 11.07 4.11 3.51
C PHE A 171 12.37 4.24 4.31
N CYS A 172 13.50 3.83 3.69
CA CYS A 172 14.78 3.69 4.40
C CYS A 172 14.62 2.79 5.63
#